data_c77de07cdf7f6e6aa97ae9221d8c8a72
#
_entry.id   c77de07cdf7f6e6aa97ae9221d8c8a72
#
_cell.length_a   1.000
_cell.length_b   1.000
_cell.length_c   1.000
_cell.angle_alpha   90.00
_cell.angle_beta   90.00
_cell.angle_gamma   90.00
#
_symmetry.space_group_name_H-M   'P 1'
#
loop_
_entity.id
_entity.type
_entity.pdbx_description
1 polymer ?
#
loop_
_entity_poly.entity_id
_entity_poly.type
_entity_poly.pdbx_seq_one_letter_code
_entity_poly.pdbx_strand_id
1 'polypeptide(L)'
;MTYMDLINEIKALGFPCTYGSFKSTPSIPFCTVNFAYNNDMIADNQNYQDVGQYQLEYYNSIKYPPDEQKIESKLKELRLPYAKVETFLDSEDLYQVIYEFQIIGG
;
A
#
# COMPACT_ATOMS: atom_id res chain seq x y z
N MET A 1 -2.84 0.96 -14.17
CA MET A 1 -1.78 0.84 -13.13
C MET A 1 -1.82 -0.53 -12.51
N THR A 2 -0.67 -1.12 -12.25
CA THR A 2 -0.56 -2.39 -11.55
C THR A 2 0.07 -2.17 -10.17
N TYR A 3 0.03 -3.22 -9.32
CA TYR A 3 0.70 -3.12 -8.02
C TYR A 3 2.22 -2.95 -8.18
N MET A 4 2.80 -3.47 -9.26
CA MET A 4 4.23 -3.26 -9.56
C MET A 4 4.52 -1.80 -9.85
N ASP A 5 3.63 -1.12 -10.59
CA ASP A 5 3.78 0.31 -10.84
C ASP A 5 3.76 1.08 -9.54
N LEU A 6 2.85 0.73 -8.63
CA LEU A 6 2.77 1.38 -7.34
C LEU A 6 4.04 1.17 -6.53
N ILE A 7 4.55 -0.07 -6.48
CA ILE A 7 5.79 -0.36 -5.76
C ILE A 7 6.93 0.52 -6.27
N ASN A 8 7.05 0.67 -7.59
CA ASN A 8 8.07 1.50 -8.19
C ASN A 8 7.90 2.98 -7.82
N GLU A 9 6.66 3.46 -7.77
CA GLU A 9 6.38 4.83 -7.37
C GLU A 9 6.78 5.08 -5.90
N ILE A 10 6.51 4.12 -5.02
CA ILE A 10 6.89 4.23 -3.61
C ILE A 10 8.41 4.18 -3.44
N LYS A 11 9.08 3.31 -4.19
CA LYS A 11 10.56 3.29 -4.19
C LYS A 11 11.15 4.63 -4.63
N ALA A 12 10.52 5.28 -5.59
CA ALA A 12 10.97 6.58 -6.07
C ALA A 12 10.87 7.67 -5.00
N LEU A 13 10.02 7.48 -4.00
CA LEU A 13 9.95 8.40 -2.86
C LEU A 13 11.10 8.20 -1.86
N GLY A 14 11.86 7.12 -2.00
CA GLY A 14 13.00 6.83 -1.15
C GLY A 14 12.78 5.71 -0.14
N PHE A 15 11.63 5.01 -0.20
CA PHE A 15 11.34 3.93 0.73
C PHE A 15 11.67 2.57 0.12
N PRO A 16 12.35 1.67 0.87
CA PRO A 16 12.35 0.26 0.47
C PRO A 16 10.91 -0.23 0.39
N CYS A 17 10.56 -0.91 -0.69
CA CYS A 17 9.20 -1.39 -0.89
C CYS A 17 9.21 -2.70 -1.66
N THR A 18 8.39 -3.65 -1.22
CA THR A 18 8.24 -4.94 -1.89
C THR A 18 6.81 -5.45 -1.75
N TYR A 19 6.47 -6.44 -2.54
CA TYR A 19 5.21 -7.15 -2.40
C TYR A 19 5.35 -8.22 -1.31
N GLY A 20 4.38 -8.26 -0.41
CA GLY A 20 4.35 -9.28 0.64
C GLY A 20 5.29 -8.98 1.78
N SER A 21 6.47 -9.56 1.74
CA SER A 21 7.45 -9.38 2.80
C SER A 21 8.87 -9.37 2.22
N PHE A 22 9.79 -8.76 2.97
CA PHE A 22 11.19 -8.77 2.60
C PHE A 22 11.84 -10.10 3.01
N LYS A 23 12.79 -10.56 2.21
CA LYS A 23 13.55 -11.78 2.53
C LYS A 23 14.52 -11.57 3.70
N SER A 24 15.01 -10.34 3.85
CA SER A 24 15.83 -9.94 4.99
C SER A 24 15.29 -8.61 5.50
N THR A 25 15.51 -8.33 6.79
CA THR A 25 14.97 -7.13 7.42
C THR A 25 15.49 -5.86 6.73
N PRO A 26 14.61 -5.03 6.15
CA PRO A 26 15.04 -3.78 5.53
C PRO A 26 15.31 -2.73 6.61
N SER A 27 15.95 -1.63 6.21
CA SER A 27 16.06 -0.48 7.09
C SER A 27 14.71 0.23 7.18
N ILE A 28 14.38 0.76 8.34
CA ILE A 28 13.17 1.56 8.53
C ILE A 28 13.46 3.01 8.14
N PRO A 29 12.46 3.74 7.60
CA PRO A 29 11.12 3.28 7.27
C PRO A 29 11.08 2.45 5.99
N PHE A 30 10.12 1.52 5.92
CA PHE A 30 9.92 0.72 4.73
C PHE A 30 8.44 0.48 4.48
N CYS A 31 8.12 0.01 3.27
CA CYS A 31 6.73 -0.26 2.88
C CYS A 31 6.58 -1.66 2.29
N THR A 32 5.38 -2.20 2.40
CA THR A 32 4.99 -3.42 1.69
C THR A 32 3.65 -3.18 0.99
N VAL A 33 3.43 -3.90 -0.09
CA VAL A 33 2.15 -3.88 -0.81
C VAL A 33 1.58 -5.28 -0.78
N ASN A 34 0.31 -5.41 -0.42
CA ASN A 34 -0.36 -6.70 -0.31
C ASN A 34 -1.71 -6.66 -0.99
N PHE A 35 -2.03 -7.74 -1.70
CA PHE A 35 -3.36 -7.98 -2.21
C PHE A 35 -4.26 -8.44 -1.06
N ALA A 36 -5.44 -7.85 -0.93
CA ALA A 36 -6.39 -8.23 0.12
C ALA A 36 -7.49 -9.12 -0.43
N TYR A 37 -8.24 -8.64 -1.42
CA TYR A 37 -9.32 -9.41 -2.03
C TYR A 37 -9.78 -8.73 -3.33
N ASN A 38 -10.51 -9.50 -4.16
CA ASN A 38 -11.14 -8.96 -5.35
C ASN A 38 -12.50 -8.38 -5.02
N ASN A 39 -12.82 -7.29 -5.69
CA ASN A 39 -14.14 -6.70 -5.63
C ASN A 39 -14.58 -6.42 -7.08
N ASP A 40 -14.64 -7.48 -7.88
CA ASP A 40 -14.88 -7.38 -9.29
C ASP A 40 -16.28 -6.86 -9.58
N MET A 41 -16.38 -6.08 -10.65
CA MET A 41 -17.66 -5.62 -11.16
C MET A 41 -18.28 -6.76 -11.96
N ILE A 42 -19.43 -7.25 -11.52
CA ILE A 42 -20.11 -8.41 -12.13
C ILE A 42 -21.47 -7.98 -12.69
N ALA A 43 -21.75 -8.39 -13.95
CA ALA A 43 -23.07 -8.27 -14.54
C ALA A 43 -23.27 -9.44 -15.51
N ASP A 44 -24.48 -9.98 -15.56
CA ASP A 44 -24.85 -11.12 -16.41
C ASP A 44 -23.93 -12.33 -16.19
N ASN A 45 -23.50 -12.54 -14.93
CA ASN A 45 -22.58 -13.61 -14.53
C ASN A 45 -21.20 -13.53 -15.17
N GLN A 46 -20.81 -12.34 -15.62
CA GLN A 46 -19.47 -12.09 -16.16
C GLN A 46 -18.82 -10.95 -15.43
N ASN A 47 -17.50 -11.05 -15.25
CA ASN A 47 -16.72 -9.95 -14.68
C ASN A 47 -16.47 -8.91 -15.77
N TYR A 48 -17.04 -7.72 -15.60
CA TYR A 48 -16.81 -6.62 -16.52
C TYR A 48 -15.46 -5.98 -16.29
N GLN A 49 -15.02 -6.00 -15.04
CA GLN A 49 -13.84 -5.24 -14.67
C GLN A 49 -13.21 -5.87 -13.44
N ASP A 50 -11.93 -6.15 -13.55
CA ASP A 50 -11.17 -6.68 -12.41
C ASP A 50 -10.86 -5.52 -11.46
N VAL A 51 -11.32 -5.65 -10.21
CA VAL A 51 -11.07 -4.66 -9.16
C VAL A 51 -10.37 -5.35 -8.02
N GLY A 52 -9.07 -5.07 -7.86
CA GLY A 52 -8.29 -5.62 -6.78
C GLY A 52 -8.22 -4.66 -5.60
N GLN A 53 -8.53 -5.17 -4.41
CA GLN A 53 -8.38 -4.44 -3.17
C GLN A 53 -6.97 -4.69 -2.65
N TYR A 54 -6.19 -3.63 -2.46
CA TYR A 54 -4.81 -3.71 -2.04
C TYR A 54 -4.57 -2.90 -0.79
N GLN A 55 -3.47 -3.21 -0.10
CA GLN A 55 -3.01 -2.46 1.06
C GLN A 55 -1.57 -2.08 0.85
N LEU A 56 -1.28 -0.79 1.08
CA LEU A 56 0.09 -0.31 1.20
C LEU A 56 0.35 -0.10 2.68
N GLU A 57 1.36 -0.78 3.22
CA GLU A 57 1.68 -0.74 4.63
C GLU A 57 3.03 -0.04 4.81
N TYR A 58 3.03 0.99 5.65
CA TYR A 58 4.23 1.77 5.98
C TYR A 58 4.63 1.46 7.41
N TYR A 59 5.92 1.21 7.62
CA TYR A 59 6.45 0.85 8.94
C TYR A 59 7.56 1.80 9.35
N ASN A 60 7.51 2.25 10.61
CA ASN A 60 8.56 3.06 11.20
C ASN A 60 8.59 2.82 12.71
N SER A 61 9.72 3.08 13.36
CA SER A 61 9.82 2.97 14.81
C SER A 61 9.19 4.14 15.53
N ILE A 62 8.91 5.25 14.84
CA ILE A 62 8.27 6.43 15.40
C ILE A 62 7.10 6.85 14.53
N LYS A 63 6.19 7.62 15.12
CA LYS A 63 5.16 8.31 14.34
C LYS A 63 5.83 9.45 13.59
N TYR A 64 5.82 9.42 12.25
CA TYR A 64 6.52 10.40 11.44
C TYR A 64 5.64 10.93 10.31
N PRO A 65 4.79 11.93 10.58
CA PRO A 65 3.86 12.47 9.58
C PRO A 65 4.47 12.94 8.26
N PRO A 66 5.71 13.47 8.20
CA PRO A 66 6.27 13.86 6.90
C PRO A 66 6.34 12.72 5.88
N ASP A 67 6.67 11.50 6.31
CA ASP A 67 6.68 10.33 5.43
C ASP A 67 5.27 9.97 4.98
N GLU A 68 4.32 10.01 5.92
CA GLU A 68 2.92 9.74 5.61
C GLU A 68 2.39 10.71 4.56
N GLN A 69 2.76 11.98 4.67
CA GLN A 69 2.36 13.01 3.71
C GLN A 69 2.91 12.74 2.32
N LYS A 70 4.15 12.26 2.22
CA LYS A 70 4.75 11.89 0.94
C LYS A 70 3.96 10.78 0.26
N ILE A 71 3.61 9.74 1.02
CA ILE A 71 2.84 8.61 0.51
C ILE A 71 1.45 9.07 0.10
N GLU A 72 0.79 9.83 0.97
CA GLU A 72 -0.59 10.30 0.71
C GLU A 72 -0.65 11.20 -0.51
N SER A 73 0.34 12.08 -0.68
CA SER A 73 0.42 12.93 -1.86
C SER A 73 0.61 12.11 -3.13
N LYS A 74 1.41 11.05 -3.06
CA LYS A 74 1.62 10.14 -4.19
C LYS A 74 0.34 9.40 -4.55
N LEU A 75 -0.38 8.87 -3.55
CA LEU A 75 -1.64 8.17 -3.80
C LEU A 75 -2.67 9.11 -4.45
N LYS A 76 -2.72 10.36 -4.00
CA LYS A 76 -3.61 11.36 -4.61
C LYS A 76 -3.20 11.68 -6.05
N GLU A 77 -1.90 11.82 -6.29
CA GLU A 77 -1.37 12.05 -7.64
C GLU A 77 -1.73 10.91 -8.58
N LEU A 78 -1.68 9.67 -8.08
CA LEU A 78 -2.03 8.48 -8.85
C LEU A 78 -3.54 8.24 -8.92
N ARG A 79 -4.33 9.12 -8.31
CA ARG A 79 -5.79 9.03 -8.29
C ARG A 79 -6.28 7.73 -7.66
N LEU A 80 -5.66 7.35 -6.55
CA LEU A 80 -6.04 6.19 -5.76
C LEU A 80 -6.66 6.65 -4.45
N PRO A 81 -8.00 6.79 -4.38
CA PRO A 81 -8.66 7.10 -3.11
C PRO A 81 -8.37 5.99 -2.10
N TYR A 82 -8.08 6.37 -0.88
CA TYR A 82 -7.65 5.41 0.13
C TYR A 82 -8.37 5.61 1.45
N ALA A 83 -8.44 4.52 2.23
CA ALA A 83 -8.78 4.56 3.64
C ALA A 83 -7.48 4.36 4.43
N LYS A 84 -7.33 5.05 5.54
CA LYS A 84 -6.11 5.04 6.32
C LYS A 84 -6.37 4.48 7.71
N VAL A 85 -5.57 3.52 8.13
CA VAL A 85 -5.62 2.92 9.47
C VAL A 85 -4.22 2.94 10.05
N GLU A 86 -4.11 3.31 11.32
CA GLU A 86 -2.84 3.31 12.03
C GLU A 86 -2.91 2.34 13.19
N THR A 87 -1.83 1.58 13.39
CA THR A 87 -1.72 0.69 14.53
C THR A 87 -0.28 0.65 15.01
N PHE A 88 -0.09 0.18 16.25
CA PHE A 88 1.23 -0.03 16.81
C PHE A 88 1.42 -1.52 17.05
N LEU A 89 2.50 -2.09 16.50
CA LEU A 89 2.81 -3.51 16.63
C LEU A 89 3.74 -3.70 17.83
N ASP A 90 3.15 -4.01 18.99
CA ASP A 90 3.89 -4.11 20.24
C ASP A 90 5.05 -5.10 20.17
N SER A 91 4.82 -6.27 19.56
CA SER A 91 5.84 -7.32 19.48
C SER A 91 7.07 -6.91 18.67
N GLU A 92 6.90 -5.95 17.76
CA GLU A 92 7.97 -5.52 16.85
C GLU A 92 8.43 -4.10 17.13
N ASP A 93 7.75 -3.41 18.05
CA ASP A 93 8.05 -2.02 18.40
C ASP A 93 8.03 -1.11 17.18
N LEU A 94 7.01 -1.27 16.33
CA LEU A 94 6.84 -0.52 15.10
C LEU A 94 5.45 0.07 14.98
N TYR A 95 5.37 1.30 14.48
CA TYR A 95 4.12 1.86 13.97
C TYR A 95 3.86 1.32 12.58
N GLN A 96 2.61 0.97 12.31
CA GLN A 96 2.16 0.53 11.01
C GLN A 96 1.03 1.45 10.54
N VAL A 97 1.19 2.04 9.36
CA VAL A 97 0.13 2.82 8.73
C VAL A 97 -0.30 2.08 7.49
N ILE A 98 -1.58 1.72 7.44
CA ILE A 98 -2.15 0.93 6.34
C ILE A 98 -3.03 1.84 5.50
N TYR A 99 -2.76 1.86 4.19
CA TYR A 99 -3.58 2.55 3.20
C TYR A 99 -4.27 1.49 2.36
N GLU A 100 -5.61 1.47 2.40
CA GLU A 100 -6.41 0.54 1.61
C GLU A 100 -6.96 1.27 0.40
N PHE A 101 -6.84 0.65 -0.78
CA PHE A 101 -7.27 1.25 -2.03
C PHE A 101 -7.55 0.17 -3.06
N GLN A 102 -8.14 0.58 -4.17
CA GLN A 102 -8.47 -0.33 -5.26
C GLN A 102 -7.58 -0.05 -6.46
N ILE A 103 -7.16 -1.13 -7.14
CA ILE A 103 -6.52 -1.03 -8.45
C ILE A 103 -7.44 -1.72 -9.44
N ILE A 104 -7.84 -0.98 -10.47
CA ILE A 104 -8.76 -1.46 -11.49
C ILE A 104 -7.96 -1.97 -12.67
N GLY A 105 -8.31 -3.20 -13.12
CA GLY A 105 -7.67 -3.80 -14.28
C GLY A 105 -6.23 -4.22 -14.05
N GLY A 106 -5.79 -4.22 -12.82
CA GLY A 106 -4.43 -4.55 -12.46
C GLY A 106 -4.26 -5.86 -11.76
#